data_55017d1ecda8901f16f2e654d5bcc389
#
_entry.id   55017d1ecda8901f16f2e654d5bcc389
#
_cell.length_a   1.000
_cell.length_b   1.000
_cell.length_c   1.000
_cell.angle_alpha   90.00
_cell.angle_beta   90.00
_cell.angle_gamma   90.00
#
_symmetry.space_group_name_H-M   'P 1'
#
loop_
_entity.id
_entity.type
_entity.pdbx_description
1 polymer ?
#
loop_
_entity_poly.entity_id
_entity_poly.type
_entity_poly.pdbx_seq_one_letter_code
_entity_poly.pdbx_strand_id
1 'polypeptide(L)'
;MKRALITGITGQDGSYLAEFLLEKGYDVHGTIRRSSVDYRERIAHLEGLPNFHLHYADLGDSMSIIQVVKKVRPNEIYNLAAQSFVQVSFDFPEFTCDVDATGVLRILEAVRQCDLVDSCRIYQASTSELYGKVEEVPQDENTPFHPYSPYAVAKLYGFWIVKEYREAYNMFCCSGILFNHESERRGETFVTRKITLAAARIAQGKQDKLYLGNLSSLRDWGYAKDYVECMWLILQNDKPEDFVIATGEQHSVREFCELAFKYVGIELRWEGEGANEKGVDKKTGRVLVEVSPDFYRPTDVVNLWGNPAKAKKQLGWNPQTTSFEQLVKLMVESDMQKVAVERAGEHVKLNLEEYLEKGIVK
;
A
#
# COMPACT_ATOMS: atom_id res chain seq x y z
N MET A 1 22.80 -17.05 8.34
CA MET A 1 21.70 -16.06 8.43
C MET A 1 21.16 -15.86 7.02
N LYS A 2 19.83 -15.94 6.80
CA LYS A 2 19.23 -15.63 5.49
C LYS A 2 19.32 -14.13 5.21
N ARG A 3 19.60 -13.76 3.98
CA ARG A 3 19.62 -12.37 3.52
C ARG A 3 18.35 -12.05 2.76
N ALA A 4 17.64 -11.00 3.20
CA ALA A 4 16.47 -10.48 2.53
C ALA A 4 16.78 -9.12 1.89
N LEU A 5 16.37 -8.92 0.65
CA LEU A 5 16.41 -7.61 -0.02
C LEU A 5 14.99 -7.07 -0.18
N ILE A 6 14.73 -5.90 0.40
CA ILE A 6 13.42 -5.24 0.33
C ILE A 6 13.55 -3.98 -0.54
N THR A 7 12.85 -3.93 -1.66
CA THR A 7 12.68 -2.67 -2.38
C THR A 7 11.52 -1.88 -1.77
N GLY A 8 11.60 -0.55 -1.76
CA GLY A 8 10.57 0.27 -1.12
C GLY A 8 10.54 0.17 0.41
N ILE A 9 11.69 -0.08 1.03
CA ILE A 9 11.82 -0.30 2.48
C ILE A 9 11.31 0.86 3.34
N THR A 10 11.30 2.09 2.81
CA THR A 10 10.81 3.30 3.48
C THR A 10 9.29 3.45 3.42
N GLY A 11 8.60 2.58 2.68
CA GLY A 11 7.14 2.53 2.62
C GLY A 11 6.51 1.95 3.88
N GLN A 12 5.17 1.95 3.93
CA GLN A 12 4.41 1.31 5.01
C GLN A 12 4.84 -0.16 5.17
N ASP A 13 4.62 -0.96 4.13
CA ASP A 13 4.86 -2.40 4.17
C ASP A 13 6.34 -2.73 4.31
N GLY A 14 7.20 -2.01 3.60
CA GLY A 14 8.65 -2.21 3.67
C GLY A 14 9.20 -2.01 5.07
N SER A 15 8.71 -1.02 5.80
CA SER A 15 9.15 -0.74 7.17
C SER A 15 8.70 -1.82 8.17
N TYR A 16 7.46 -2.31 8.06
CA TYR A 16 6.98 -3.41 8.90
C TYR A 16 7.62 -4.75 8.55
N LEU A 17 7.82 -5.01 7.25
CA LEU A 17 8.50 -6.22 6.82
C LEU A 17 9.96 -6.25 7.29
N ALA A 18 10.65 -5.09 7.28
CA ALA A 18 12.01 -5.00 7.81
C ALA A 18 12.06 -5.36 9.30
N GLU A 19 11.17 -4.82 10.13
CA GLU A 19 11.04 -5.16 11.55
C GLU A 19 10.78 -6.66 11.73
N PHE A 20 9.77 -7.19 11.03
CA PHE A 20 9.38 -8.59 11.11
C PHE A 20 10.51 -9.55 10.71
N LEU A 21 11.27 -9.24 9.66
CA LEU A 21 12.39 -10.09 9.24
C LEU A 21 13.60 -10.00 10.18
N LEU A 22 13.87 -8.81 10.76
CA LEU A 22 14.89 -8.63 11.79
C LEU A 22 14.56 -9.47 13.03
N GLU A 23 13.31 -9.48 13.51
CA GLU A 23 12.83 -10.32 14.60
C GLU A 23 13.00 -11.81 14.31
N LYS A 24 12.86 -12.22 13.03
CA LYS A 24 13.12 -13.60 12.58
C LYS A 24 14.62 -13.91 12.37
N GLY A 25 15.52 -12.99 12.66
CA GLY A 25 16.96 -13.20 12.57
C GLY A 25 17.54 -13.14 11.16
N TYR A 26 16.90 -12.41 10.23
CA TYR A 26 17.44 -12.15 8.91
C TYR A 26 18.50 -11.06 8.95
N ASP A 27 19.38 -11.08 7.94
CA ASP A 27 20.21 -9.98 7.53
C ASP A 27 19.42 -9.16 6.49
N VAL A 28 18.91 -8.00 6.88
CA VAL A 28 17.94 -7.23 6.12
C VAL A 28 18.65 -6.13 5.34
N HIS A 29 18.47 -6.16 4.04
CA HIS A 29 18.96 -5.14 3.11
C HIS A 29 17.77 -4.41 2.48
N GLY A 30 17.78 -3.08 2.49
CA GLY A 30 16.74 -2.27 1.88
C GLY A 30 17.28 -1.40 0.75
N THR A 31 16.47 -1.19 -0.29
CA THR A 31 16.77 -0.18 -1.29
C THR A 31 16.05 1.13 -1.00
N ILE A 32 16.78 2.24 -1.14
CA ILE A 32 16.26 3.61 -1.08
C ILE A 32 16.67 4.35 -2.35
N ARG A 33 15.80 5.25 -2.82
CA ARG A 33 16.15 6.14 -3.94
C ARG A 33 17.03 7.29 -3.45
N ARG A 34 17.88 7.81 -4.33
CA ARG A 34 18.65 9.02 -4.04
C ARG A 34 17.69 10.21 -4.00
N SER A 35 17.64 10.90 -2.89
CA SER A 35 16.84 12.12 -2.68
C SER A 35 17.63 13.16 -1.89
N SER A 36 17.31 14.43 -2.08
CA SER A 36 17.81 15.52 -1.25
C SER A 36 17.00 15.71 0.05
N VAL A 37 15.83 15.08 0.15
CA VAL A 37 14.97 15.08 1.34
C VAL A 37 15.06 13.73 2.02
N ASP A 38 15.18 13.73 3.35
CA ASP A 38 15.12 12.50 4.14
C ASP A 38 13.68 12.02 4.27
N TYR A 39 13.42 10.78 3.87
CA TYR A 39 12.12 10.10 3.96
C TYR A 39 12.24 8.74 4.67
N ARG A 40 13.27 8.59 5.55
CA ARG A 40 13.55 7.35 6.28
C ARG A 40 12.86 7.29 7.65
N GLU A 41 11.99 8.23 7.97
CA GLU A 41 11.31 8.32 9.27
C GLU A 41 10.77 6.97 9.78
N ARG A 42 10.13 6.17 8.87
CA ARG A 42 9.54 4.87 9.23
C ARG A 42 10.54 3.79 9.58
N ILE A 43 11.82 3.95 9.20
CA ILE A 43 12.90 2.98 9.42
C ILE A 43 14.07 3.55 10.24
N ALA A 44 13.98 4.81 10.68
CA ALA A 44 15.05 5.48 11.40
C ALA A 44 15.50 4.74 12.68
N HIS A 45 14.56 4.11 13.36
CA HIS A 45 14.81 3.33 14.57
C HIS A 45 15.56 2.01 14.31
N LEU A 46 15.66 1.57 13.05
CA LEU A 46 16.43 0.38 12.64
C LEU A 46 17.87 0.71 12.26
N GLU A 47 18.18 1.99 12.02
CA GLU A 47 19.52 2.41 11.63
C GLU A 47 20.52 2.15 12.78
N GLY A 48 21.67 1.62 12.40
CA GLY A 48 22.71 1.24 13.37
C GLY A 48 22.63 -0.19 13.89
N LEU A 49 21.57 -0.94 13.58
CA LEU A 49 21.52 -2.37 13.85
C LEU A 49 22.52 -3.12 12.95
N PRO A 50 23.28 -4.11 13.48
CA PRO A 50 24.34 -4.78 12.74
C PRO A 50 23.86 -5.61 11.55
N ASN A 51 22.59 -5.98 11.53
CA ASN A 51 21.93 -6.79 10.50
C ASN A 51 20.88 -5.98 9.71
N PHE A 52 21.01 -4.64 9.66
CA PHE A 52 20.18 -3.77 8.85
C PHE A 52 21.03 -2.86 7.96
N HIS A 53 20.81 -2.93 6.65
CA HIS A 53 21.65 -2.26 5.65
C HIS A 53 20.82 -1.55 4.59
N LEU A 54 21.22 -0.33 4.22
CA LEU A 54 20.58 0.44 3.16
C LEU A 54 21.49 0.57 1.93
N HIS A 55 20.89 0.49 0.76
CA HIS A 55 21.55 0.62 -0.56
C HIS A 55 20.79 1.59 -1.44
N TYR A 56 21.50 2.40 -2.22
CA TYR A 56 20.87 3.21 -3.25
C TYR A 56 20.56 2.37 -4.49
N ALA A 57 19.29 2.32 -4.87
CA ALA A 57 18.83 1.75 -6.14
C ALA A 57 17.45 2.34 -6.53
N ASP A 58 17.20 2.35 -7.84
CA ASP A 58 15.92 2.80 -8.41
C ASP A 58 15.40 1.74 -9.38
N LEU A 59 14.09 1.44 -9.34
CA LEU A 59 13.47 0.50 -10.28
C LEU A 59 13.53 0.97 -11.74
N GLY A 60 13.72 2.27 -11.98
CA GLY A 60 13.98 2.84 -13.29
C GLY A 60 15.41 2.60 -13.79
N ASP A 61 16.34 2.10 -12.97
CA ASP A 61 17.77 1.91 -13.32
C ASP A 61 18.23 0.46 -13.12
N SER A 62 18.32 -0.27 -14.21
CA SER A 62 18.75 -1.68 -14.22
C SER A 62 20.12 -1.89 -13.59
N MET A 63 21.07 -0.95 -13.81
CA MET A 63 22.43 -1.11 -13.30
C MET A 63 22.50 -1.02 -11.79
N SER A 64 21.77 -0.09 -11.19
CA SER A 64 21.70 0.03 -9.72
C SER A 64 21.12 -1.22 -9.07
N ILE A 65 20.07 -1.79 -9.67
CA ILE A 65 19.44 -3.04 -9.20
C ILE A 65 20.43 -4.20 -9.29
N ILE A 66 21.07 -4.41 -10.45
CA ILE A 66 22.06 -5.49 -10.65
C ILE A 66 23.22 -5.36 -9.65
N GLN A 67 23.73 -4.14 -9.43
CA GLN A 67 24.81 -3.91 -8.47
C GLN A 67 24.41 -4.29 -7.04
N VAL A 68 23.19 -3.93 -6.60
CA VAL A 68 22.72 -4.28 -5.27
C VAL A 68 22.49 -5.79 -5.15
N VAL A 69 21.83 -6.43 -6.12
CA VAL A 69 21.59 -7.89 -6.12
C VAL A 69 22.92 -8.65 -6.12
N LYS A 70 23.89 -8.23 -6.93
CA LYS A 70 25.25 -8.82 -6.99
C LYS A 70 26.00 -8.68 -5.66
N LYS A 71 25.89 -7.51 -5.00
CA LYS A 71 26.55 -7.21 -3.73
C LYS A 71 25.92 -8.00 -2.58
N VAL A 72 24.60 -8.01 -2.48
CA VAL A 72 23.84 -8.63 -1.38
C VAL A 72 23.76 -10.15 -1.55
N ARG A 73 23.58 -10.64 -2.78
CA ARG A 73 23.27 -12.05 -3.08
C ARG A 73 22.15 -12.57 -2.18
N PRO A 74 20.94 -11.99 -2.28
CA PRO A 74 19.83 -12.29 -1.38
C PRO A 74 19.32 -13.72 -1.55
N ASN A 75 18.81 -14.30 -0.45
CA ASN A 75 18.04 -15.54 -0.47
C ASN A 75 16.56 -15.27 -0.77
N GLU A 76 16.10 -14.08 -0.40
CA GLU A 76 14.72 -13.63 -0.60
C GLU A 76 14.71 -12.17 -1.06
N ILE A 77 13.90 -11.86 -2.08
CA ILE A 77 13.64 -10.48 -2.52
C ILE A 77 12.16 -10.19 -2.33
N TYR A 78 11.85 -9.09 -1.67
CA TYR A 78 10.50 -8.56 -1.53
C TYR A 78 10.41 -7.26 -2.33
N ASN A 79 9.81 -7.33 -3.51
CA ASN A 79 9.64 -6.17 -4.38
C ASN A 79 8.36 -5.42 -4.01
N LEU A 80 8.50 -4.42 -3.14
CA LEU A 80 7.41 -3.57 -2.64
C LEU A 80 7.46 -2.15 -3.21
N ALA A 81 8.55 -1.78 -3.89
CA ALA A 81 8.67 -0.46 -4.51
C ALA A 81 7.71 -0.31 -5.68
N ALA A 82 6.99 0.79 -5.70
CA ALA A 82 6.04 1.13 -6.76
C ALA A 82 5.71 2.63 -6.75
N GLN A 83 5.16 3.14 -7.86
CA GLN A 83 4.31 4.30 -7.87
C GLN A 83 2.90 3.81 -7.50
N SER A 84 2.51 3.87 -6.22
CA SER A 84 1.30 3.19 -5.69
C SER A 84 0.06 4.08 -5.59
N PHE A 85 0.16 5.36 -5.94
CA PHE A 85 -0.96 6.27 -5.89
C PHE A 85 -1.73 6.25 -7.23
N VAL A 86 -2.86 5.55 -7.26
CA VAL A 86 -3.62 5.26 -8.49
C VAL A 86 -3.98 6.54 -9.26
N GLN A 87 -4.41 7.62 -8.56
CA GLN A 87 -4.77 8.89 -9.23
C GLN A 87 -3.61 9.45 -10.04
N VAL A 88 -2.40 9.47 -9.49
CA VAL A 88 -1.18 9.96 -10.16
C VAL A 88 -0.85 9.18 -11.43
N SER A 89 -1.28 7.93 -11.54
CA SER A 89 -1.02 7.15 -12.77
C SER A 89 -1.73 7.69 -14.01
N PHE A 90 -2.81 8.46 -13.85
CA PHE A 90 -3.49 9.13 -14.97
C PHE A 90 -2.69 10.33 -15.49
N ASP A 91 -1.95 10.99 -14.59
CA ASP A 91 -1.12 12.15 -14.95
C ASP A 91 0.28 11.73 -15.43
N PHE A 92 0.81 10.63 -14.87
CA PHE A 92 2.15 10.11 -15.16
C PHE A 92 2.13 8.63 -15.56
N PRO A 93 1.43 8.26 -16.66
CA PRO A 93 1.26 6.85 -17.04
C PRO A 93 2.57 6.19 -17.49
N GLU A 94 3.45 6.91 -18.17
CA GLU A 94 4.74 6.41 -18.62
C GLU A 94 5.67 6.11 -17.45
N PHE A 95 5.80 7.04 -16.51
CA PHE A 95 6.58 6.82 -15.27
C PHE A 95 6.03 5.65 -14.47
N THR A 96 4.70 5.56 -14.33
CA THR A 96 4.04 4.44 -13.64
C THR A 96 4.35 3.11 -14.33
N CYS A 97 4.30 3.07 -15.67
CA CYS A 97 4.65 1.87 -16.44
C CYS A 97 6.13 1.49 -16.25
N ASP A 98 7.04 2.46 -16.30
CA ASP A 98 8.47 2.19 -16.17
C ASP A 98 8.83 1.61 -14.80
N VAL A 99 8.25 2.14 -13.73
CA VAL A 99 8.49 1.67 -12.35
C VAL A 99 7.75 0.37 -12.05
N ASP A 100 6.43 0.33 -12.31
CA ASP A 100 5.54 -0.72 -11.80
C ASP A 100 5.46 -1.95 -12.73
N ALA A 101 5.78 -1.79 -14.01
CA ALA A 101 5.86 -2.88 -14.98
C ALA A 101 7.32 -3.25 -15.28
N THR A 102 8.06 -2.38 -15.95
CA THR A 102 9.43 -2.67 -16.37
C THR A 102 10.37 -2.84 -15.17
N GLY A 103 10.13 -2.15 -14.07
CA GLY A 103 10.88 -2.32 -12.82
C GLY A 103 10.82 -3.75 -12.28
N VAL A 104 9.69 -4.44 -12.40
CA VAL A 104 9.55 -5.86 -12.03
C VAL A 104 10.44 -6.74 -12.90
N LEU A 105 10.41 -6.52 -14.22
CA LEU A 105 11.29 -7.23 -15.17
C LEU A 105 12.78 -7.03 -14.83
N ARG A 106 13.18 -5.80 -14.45
CA ARG A 106 14.56 -5.49 -14.05
C ARG A 106 15.03 -6.28 -12.82
N ILE A 107 14.14 -6.50 -11.83
CA ILE A 107 14.44 -7.35 -10.66
C ILE A 107 14.64 -8.81 -11.08
N LEU A 108 13.73 -9.35 -11.90
CA LEU A 108 13.82 -10.74 -12.39
C LEU A 108 15.11 -10.97 -13.20
N GLU A 109 15.42 -10.05 -14.10
CA GLU A 109 16.67 -10.10 -14.89
C GLU A 109 17.91 -9.93 -14.01
N ALA A 110 17.88 -9.08 -12.99
CA ALA A 110 19.03 -8.95 -12.09
C ALA A 110 19.33 -10.26 -11.35
N VAL A 111 18.31 -11.02 -10.95
CA VAL A 111 18.47 -12.35 -10.33
C VAL A 111 19.09 -13.34 -11.33
N ARG A 112 18.65 -13.34 -12.60
CA ARG A 112 19.21 -14.18 -13.66
C ARG A 112 20.66 -13.80 -13.97
N GLN A 113 20.93 -12.53 -14.17
CA GLN A 113 22.28 -12.01 -14.50
C GLN A 113 23.29 -12.22 -13.35
N CYS A 114 22.84 -12.41 -12.14
CA CYS A 114 23.68 -12.68 -10.97
C CYS A 114 23.77 -14.17 -10.62
N ASP A 115 23.27 -15.08 -11.46
CA ASP A 115 23.26 -16.54 -11.25
C ASP A 115 22.63 -16.93 -9.89
N LEU A 116 21.44 -16.38 -9.59
CA LEU A 116 20.72 -16.61 -8.36
C LEU A 116 19.38 -17.34 -8.56
N VAL A 117 19.07 -17.81 -9.76
CA VAL A 117 17.80 -18.46 -10.11
C VAL A 117 17.44 -19.58 -9.12
N ASP A 118 18.38 -20.45 -8.80
CA ASP A 118 18.16 -21.63 -7.95
C ASP A 118 18.21 -21.32 -6.44
N SER A 119 18.63 -20.11 -6.06
CA SER A 119 18.95 -19.77 -4.66
C SER A 119 18.18 -18.58 -4.09
N CYS A 120 17.46 -17.82 -4.92
CA CYS A 120 16.73 -16.64 -4.54
C CYS A 120 15.23 -16.81 -4.79
N ARG A 121 14.42 -16.58 -3.76
CA ARG A 121 12.96 -16.55 -3.85
C ARG A 121 12.49 -15.10 -3.97
N ILE A 122 11.52 -14.84 -4.84
CA ILE A 122 11.06 -13.47 -5.14
C ILE A 122 9.58 -13.34 -4.84
N TYR A 123 9.23 -12.39 -3.98
CA TYR A 123 7.87 -11.91 -3.75
C TYR A 123 7.65 -10.62 -4.53
N GLN A 124 6.61 -10.60 -5.34
CA GLN A 124 6.12 -9.40 -6.04
C GLN A 124 4.84 -8.90 -5.38
N ALA A 125 4.85 -7.68 -4.88
CA ALA A 125 3.63 -7.01 -4.48
C ALA A 125 2.77 -6.71 -5.72
N SER A 126 1.67 -7.43 -5.87
CA SER A 126 0.62 -7.17 -6.84
C SER A 126 -0.52 -6.39 -6.16
N THR A 127 -1.71 -6.32 -6.74
CA THR A 127 -2.77 -5.45 -6.24
C THR A 127 -4.16 -5.98 -6.63
N SER A 128 -5.16 -5.75 -5.79
CA SER A 128 -6.57 -5.99 -6.11
C SER A 128 -7.10 -5.09 -7.25
N GLU A 129 -6.41 -4.00 -7.57
CA GLU A 129 -6.73 -3.15 -8.72
C GLU A 129 -6.64 -3.89 -10.08
N LEU A 130 -5.98 -5.06 -10.13
CA LEU A 130 -6.00 -5.93 -11.32
C LEU A 130 -7.41 -6.34 -11.70
N TYR A 131 -8.29 -6.57 -10.72
CA TYR A 131 -9.69 -6.95 -10.96
C TYR A 131 -10.49 -5.81 -11.56
N GLY A 132 -10.19 -4.56 -11.21
CA GLY A 132 -10.67 -3.33 -11.83
C GLY A 132 -12.19 -3.27 -11.99
N LYS A 133 -12.69 -3.40 -13.24
CA LYS A 133 -14.13 -3.56 -13.52
C LYS A 133 -14.54 -4.98 -13.18
N VAL A 134 -14.85 -5.20 -11.91
CA VAL A 134 -15.05 -6.52 -11.30
C VAL A 134 -16.15 -7.31 -12.00
N GLU A 135 -15.85 -8.55 -12.38
CA GLU A 135 -16.79 -9.48 -13.01
C GLU A 135 -17.40 -10.47 -12.00
N GLU A 136 -16.68 -10.78 -10.91
CA GLU A 136 -17.11 -11.73 -9.88
C GLU A 136 -16.80 -11.22 -8.48
N VAL A 137 -17.61 -11.58 -7.49
CA VAL A 137 -17.44 -11.26 -6.07
C VAL A 137 -17.73 -12.49 -5.20
N PRO A 138 -16.92 -12.76 -4.16
CA PRO A 138 -15.61 -12.16 -3.88
C PRO A 138 -14.55 -12.60 -4.90
N GLN A 139 -13.49 -11.78 -5.07
CA GLN A 139 -12.41 -12.07 -6.01
C GLN A 139 -11.41 -13.06 -5.41
N ASP A 140 -10.97 -14.02 -6.20
CA ASP A 140 -9.89 -14.96 -5.87
C ASP A 140 -8.83 -15.03 -6.97
N GLU A 141 -7.90 -15.97 -6.86
CA GLU A 141 -6.78 -16.14 -7.80
C GLU A 141 -7.21 -16.55 -9.21
N ASN A 142 -8.46 -16.99 -9.40
CA ASN A 142 -9.03 -17.44 -10.69
C ASN A 142 -9.92 -16.37 -11.32
N THR A 143 -10.35 -15.38 -10.56
CA THR A 143 -11.21 -14.29 -11.04
C THR A 143 -10.51 -13.53 -12.18
N PRO A 144 -11.17 -13.32 -13.33
CA PRO A 144 -10.59 -12.62 -14.47
C PRO A 144 -10.18 -11.19 -14.10
N PHE A 145 -9.04 -10.75 -14.62
CA PHE A 145 -8.55 -9.38 -14.46
C PHE A 145 -9.12 -8.46 -15.53
N HIS A 146 -9.57 -7.29 -15.10
CA HIS A 146 -10.05 -6.23 -15.99
C HIS A 146 -9.53 -4.87 -15.48
N PRO A 147 -8.22 -4.57 -15.62
CA PRO A 147 -7.61 -3.38 -15.04
C PRO A 147 -8.31 -2.11 -15.49
N TYR A 148 -8.47 -1.15 -14.55
CA TYR A 148 -9.30 0.03 -14.77
C TYR A 148 -8.56 1.34 -14.43
N SER A 149 -7.22 1.31 -14.54
CA SER A 149 -6.35 2.48 -14.42
C SER A 149 -4.98 2.19 -15.07
N PRO A 150 -4.18 3.21 -15.45
CA PRO A 150 -2.81 2.99 -15.92
C PRO A 150 -1.94 2.25 -14.90
N TYR A 151 -2.12 2.52 -13.60
CA TYR A 151 -1.50 1.78 -12.50
C TYR A 151 -1.85 0.29 -12.57
N ALA A 152 -3.13 -0.05 -12.67
CA ALA A 152 -3.58 -1.44 -12.72
C ALA A 152 -3.02 -2.17 -13.94
N VAL A 153 -2.94 -1.52 -15.11
CA VAL A 153 -2.34 -2.08 -16.32
C VAL A 153 -0.84 -2.37 -16.13
N ALA A 154 -0.10 -1.45 -15.52
CA ALA A 154 1.31 -1.63 -15.22
C ALA A 154 1.54 -2.80 -14.23
N LYS A 155 0.72 -2.87 -13.17
CA LYS A 155 0.77 -3.98 -12.20
C LYS A 155 0.35 -5.31 -12.82
N LEU A 156 -0.57 -5.31 -13.80
CA LEU A 156 -0.95 -6.52 -14.53
C LEU A 156 0.22 -7.07 -15.36
N TYR A 157 0.99 -6.21 -16.03
CA TYR A 157 2.23 -6.64 -16.66
C TYR A 157 3.16 -7.28 -15.62
N GLY A 158 3.37 -6.64 -14.46
CA GLY A 158 4.20 -7.17 -13.38
C GLY A 158 3.76 -8.54 -12.90
N PHE A 159 2.45 -8.77 -12.76
CA PHE A 159 1.88 -10.07 -12.40
C PHE A 159 2.20 -11.15 -13.45
N TRP A 160 1.95 -10.86 -14.72
CA TRP A 160 2.14 -11.84 -15.79
C TRP A 160 3.62 -12.11 -16.08
N ILE A 161 4.51 -11.13 -15.99
CA ILE A 161 5.94 -11.37 -16.22
C ILE A 161 6.55 -12.21 -15.08
N VAL A 162 6.08 -12.11 -13.84
CA VAL A 162 6.46 -13.00 -12.74
C VAL A 162 6.04 -14.43 -13.04
N LYS A 163 4.82 -14.63 -13.51
CA LYS A 163 4.31 -15.95 -13.89
C LYS A 163 5.10 -16.54 -15.06
N GLU A 164 5.39 -15.76 -16.09
CA GLU A 164 6.20 -16.17 -17.23
C GLU A 164 7.62 -16.61 -16.81
N TYR A 165 8.27 -15.85 -15.93
CA TYR A 165 9.61 -16.20 -15.44
C TYR A 165 9.64 -17.44 -14.55
N ARG A 166 8.56 -17.68 -13.82
CA ARG A 166 8.36 -18.93 -13.06
C ARG A 166 8.29 -20.13 -14.01
N GLU A 167 7.53 -20.03 -15.08
CA GLU A 167 7.30 -21.12 -16.04
C GLU A 167 8.50 -21.32 -17.00
N ALA A 168 9.03 -20.23 -17.55
CA ALA A 168 10.10 -20.28 -18.56
C ALA A 168 11.49 -20.58 -17.98
N TYR A 169 11.78 -20.09 -16.77
CA TYR A 169 13.11 -20.16 -16.16
C TYR A 169 13.16 -20.94 -14.86
N ASN A 170 12.05 -21.55 -14.45
CA ASN A 170 11.92 -22.28 -13.18
C ASN A 170 12.32 -21.44 -11.96
N MET A 171 12.10 -20.12 -12.01
CA MET A 171 12.39 -19.22 -10.90
C MET A 171 11.34 -19.37 -9.79
N PHE A 172 11.79 -19.40 -8.54
CA PHE A 172 10.85 -19.31 -7.42
C PHE A 172 10.39 -17.86 -7.25
N CYS A 173 9.34 -17.47 -7.96
CA CYS A 173 8.76 -16.14 -7.88
C CYS A 173 7.23 -16.20 -7.76
N CYS A 174 6.67 -15.37 -6.87
CA CYS A 174 5.28 -15.39 -6.47
C CYS A 174 4.71 -13.97 -6.44
N SER A 175 3.44 -13.82 -6.78
CA SER A 175 2.71 -12.57 -6.61
C SER A 175 1.72 -12.66 -5.46
N GLY A 176 1.74 -11.68 -4.55
CA GLY A 176 0.66 -11.45 -3.60
C GLY A 176 -0.32 -10.43 -4.19
N ILE A 177 -1.57 -10.84 -4.44
CA ILE A 177 -2.63 -9.95 -4.90
C ILE A 177 -3.21 -9.26 -3.67
N LEU A 178 -2.59 -8.12 -3.34
CA LEU A 178 -2.89 -7.37 -2.13
C LEU A 178 -4.19 -6.59 -2.26
N PHE A 179 -5.13 -6.84 -1.36
CA PHE A 179 -6.24 -5.94 -1.09
C PHE A 179 -5.78 -4.77 -0.24
N ASN A 180 -6.64 -3.78 -0.03
CA ASN A 180 -6.24 -2.59 0.69
C ASN A 180 -5.78 -2.94 2.12
N HIS A 181 -4.64 -2.43 2.52
CA HIS A 181 -4.10 -2.65 3.85
C HIS A 181 -3.49 -1.36 4.38
N GLU A 182 -3.85 -1.07 5.59
CA GLU A 182 -3.69 0.23 6.19
C GLU A 182 -2.93 0.12 7.51
N SER A 183 -2.44 1.25 7.98
CA SER A 183 -1.82 1.35 9.30
C SER A 183 -1.61 2.81 9.70
N GLU A 184 -1.10 3.02 10.88
CA GLU A 184 -0.58 4.30 11.36
C GLU A 184 0.61 4.83 10.51
N ARG A 185 1.20 3.98 9.64
CA ARG A 185 2.28 4.36 8.70
C ARG A 185 1.78 4.57 7.26
N ARG A 186 0.47 4.51 7.04
CA ARG A 186 -0.08 4.75 5.69
C ARG A 186 0.28 6.14 5.19
N GLY A 187 0.51 6.31 3.90
CA GLY A 187 0.73 7.61 3.28
C GLY A 187 -0.50 8.53 3.46
N GLU A 188 -0.29 9.80 3.78
CA GLU A 188 -1.35 10.75 4.15
C GLU A 188 -2.31 11.09 2.99
N THR A 189 -1.90 10.84 1.75
CA THR A 189 -2.72 11.04 0.55
C THR A 189 -3.76 9.95 0.32
N PHE A 190 -3.63 8.79 0.99
CA PHE A 190 -4.60 7.70 0.88
C PHE A 190 -5.85 7.98 1.71
N VAL A 191 -6.99 7.57 1.18
CA VAL A 191 -8.33 7.93 1.72
C VAL A 191 -8.48 7.63 3.21
N THR A 192 -8.03 6.47 3.67
CA THR A 192 -8.10 6.05 5.08
C THR A 192 -7.30 6.98 5.98
N ARG A 193 -6.02 7.24 5.63
CA ARG A 193 -5.18 8.12 6.43
C ARG A 193 -5.63 9.59 6.33
N LYS A 194 -6.13 10.02 5.18
CA LYS A 194 -6.76 11.33 5.02
C LYS A 194 -7.94 11.50 5.98
N ILE A 195 -8.77 10.46 6.14
CA ILE A 195 -9.91 10.49 7.06
C ILE A 195 -9.44 10.57 8.52
N THR A 196 -8.51 9.71 8.94
CA THR A 196 -8.07 9.65 10.35
C THR A 196 -7.34 10.91 10.79
N LEU A 197 -6.47 11.48 9.93
CA LEU A 197 -5.82 12.77 10.18
C LEU A 197 -6.82 13.92 10.24
N ALA A 198 -7.79 13.97 9.31
CA ALA A 198 -8.81 15.02 9.33
C ALA A 198 -9.70 14.93 10.57
N ALA A 199 -10.13 13.72 10.97
CA ALA A 199 -10.89 13.52 12.19
C ALA A 199 -10.12 14.01 13.42
N ALA A 200 -8.82 13.68 13.52
CA ALA A 200 -7.94 14.14 14.60
C ALA A 200 -7.76 15.68 14.60
N ARG A 201 -7.53 16.30 13.44
CA ARG A 201 -7.38 17.75 13.31
C ARG A 201 -8.67 18.52 13.60
N ILE A 202 -9.81 18.01 13.13
CA ILE A 202 -11.14 18.60 13.38
C ILE A 202 -11.46 18.55 14.88
N ALA A 203 -11.23 17.42 15.53
CA ALA A 203 -11.45 17.28 16.97
C ALA A 203 -10.56 18.22 17.82
N GLN A 204 -9.37 18.54 17.33
CA GLN A 204 -8.44 19.48 17.99
C GLN A 204 -8.59 20.94 17.50
N GLY A 205 -9.57 21.24 16.67
CA GLY A 205 -9.84 22.59 16.16
C GLY A 205 -8.79 23.13 15.18
N LYS A 206 -8.03 22.23 14.53
CA LYS A 206 -6.96 22.57 13.57
C LYS A 206 -7.39 22.45 12.10
N GLN A 207 -8.59 21.92 11.84
CA GLN A 207 -9.18 21.79 10.51
C GLN A 207 -10.69 21.95 10.60
N ASP A 208 -11.30 22.58 9.60
CA ASP A 208 -12.74 22.83 9.60
C ASP A 208 -13.55 21.70 8.96
N LYS A 209 -13.05 21.15 7.83
CA LYS A 209 -13.78 20.17 7.02
C LYS A 209 -12.86 19.14 6.39
N LEU A 210 -13.42 17.97 6.11
CA LEU A 210 -12.84 16.90 5.31
C LEU A 210 -13.57 16.83 3.96
N TYR A 211 -12.82 16.80 2.86
CA TYR A 211 -13.37 16.58 1.51
C TYR A 211 -13.02 15.19 1.02
N LEU A 212 -14.02 14.42 0.57
CA LEU A 212 -13.88 13.06 0.07
C LEU A 212 -14.52 12.91 -1.32
N GLY A 213 -14.20 11.82 -2.00
CA GLY A 213 -14.89 11.41 -3.22
C GLY A 213 -16.09 10.51 -2.92
N ASN A 214 -16.20 9.39 -3.66
CA ASN A 214 -17.31 8.45 -3.52
C ASN A 214 -17.31 7.74 -2.16
N LEU A 215 -18.28 8.07 -1.30
CA LEU A 215 -18.45 7.48 0.03
C LEU A 215 -18.99 6.04 0.00
N SER A 216 -19.61 5.64 -1.10
CA SER A 216 -20.21 4.32 -1.27
C SER A 216 -19.26 3.27 -1.82
N SER A 217 -18.02 3.64 -2.17
CA SER A 217 -17.00 2.69 -2.61
C SER A 217 -16.71 1.67 -1.53
N LEU A 218 -16.74 0.39 -1.90
CA LEU A 218 -16.54 -0.74 -0.99
C LEU A 218 -15.12 -1.28 -1.13
N ARG A 219 -14.45 -1.51 -0.01
CA ARG A 219 -13.08 -2.03 0.05
C ARG A 219 -12.94 -3.07 1.15
N ASP A 220 -12.07 -4.03 0.91
CA ASP A 220 -11.55 -4.93 1.92
C ASP A 220 -10.29 -4.29 2.51
N TRP A 221 -10.34 -3.90 3.79
CA TRP A 221 -9.23 -3.26 4.48
C TRP A 221 -8.67 -4.13 5.59
N GLY A 222 -7.39 -4.49 5.48
CA GLY A 222 -6.67 -5.19 6.52
C GLY A 222 -5.57 -4.35 7.17
N TYR A 223 -4.90 -4.92 8.18
CA TYR A 223 -3.77 -4.29 8.85
C TYR A 223 -2.45 -4.68 8.17
N ALA A 224 -1.61 -3.70 7.88
CA ALA A 224 -0.38 -3.92 7.13
C ALA A 224 0.58 -4.91 7.81
N LYS A 225 0.63 -4.98 9.14
CA LYS A 225 1.46 -5.97 9.86
C LYS A 225 0.99 -7.40 9.61
N ASP A 226 -0.32 -7.63 9.53
CA ASP A 226 -0.85 -8.97 9.24
C ASP A 226 -0.51 -9.38 7.80
N TYR A 227 -0.47 -8.40 6.88
CA TYR A 227 -0.16 -8.62 5.47
C TYR A 227 1.33 -8.93 5.23
N VAL A 228 2.25 -8.28 5.92
CA VAL A 228 3.69 -8.59 5.76
C VAL A 228 4.03 -9.99 6.25
N GLU A 229 3.32 -10.53 7.25
CA GLU A 229 3.44 -11.92 7.63
C GLU A 229 3.06 -12.85 6.47
N CYS A 230 1.96 -12.58 5.77
CA CYS A 230 1.55 -13.35 4.60
C CYS A 230 2.59 -13.29 3.47
N MET A 231 3.17 -12.12 3.20
CA MET A 231 4.24 -11.98 2.21
C MET A 231 5.42 -12.92 2.52
N TRP A 232 5.81 -13.00 3.79
CA TRP A 232 6.85 -13.92 4.21
C TRP A 232 6.43 -15.38 4.07
N LEU A 233 5.22 -15.77 4.52
CA LEU A 233 4.70 -17.13 4.42
C LEU A 233 4.66 -17.61 2.96
N ILE A 234 4.29 -16.78 2.00
CA ILE A 234 4.31 -17.10 0.57
C ILE A 234 5.70 -17.56 0.12
N LEU A 235 6.76 -16.91 0.58
CA LEU A 235 8.13 -17.30 0.22
C LEU A 235 8.64 -18.50 1.05
N GLN A 236 7.96 -18.90 2.11
CA GLN A 236 8.31 -20.13 2.85
C GLN A 236 7.59 -21.37 2.30
N ASN A 237 6.62 -21.21 1.41
CA ASN A 237 5.91 -22.32 0.78
C ASN A 237 6.84 -23.22 -0.07
N ASP A 238 6.46 -24.49 -0.27
CA ASP A 238 7.26 -25.44 -1.04
C ASP A 238 7.23 -25.15 -2.56
N LYS A 239 6.13 -24.57 -3.03
CA LYS A 239 5.92 -24.26 -4.45
C LYS A 239 5.67 -22.78 -4.66
N PRO A 240 6.18 -22.22 -5.78
CA PRO A 240 5.88 -20.85 -6.14
C PRO A 240 4.45 -20.72 -6.66
N GLU A 241 3.58 -20.08 -5.90
CA GLU A 241 2.18 -19.82 -6.25
C GLU A 241 1.80 -18.38 -5.93
N ASP A 242 0.74 -17.90 -6.60
CA ASP A 242 0.17 -16.59 -6.35
C ASP A 242 -0.98 -16.69 -5.35
N PHE A 243 -1.16 -15.68 -4.49
CA PHE A 243 -2.14 -15.67 -3.42
C PHE A 243 -2.89 -14.34 -3.33
N VAL A 244 -4.19 -14.41 -3.14
CA VAL A 244 -4.99 -13.28 -2.68
C VAL A 244 -4.71 -13.03 -1.20
N ILE A 245 -4.34 -11.79 -0.88
CA ILE A 245 -4.10 -11.32 0.48
C ILE A 245 -5.20 -10.30 0.83
N ALA A 246 -6.20 -10.74 1.57
CA ALA A 246 -7.41 -9.98 1.90
C ALA A 246 -7.95 -10.41 3.27
N THR A 247 -8.81 -9.61 3.88
CA THR A 247 -9.47 -10.00 5.14
C THR A 247 -10.67 -10.91 4.90
N GLY A 248 -11.33 -10.77 3.74
CA GLY A 248 -12.61 -11.39 3.43
C GLY A 248 -13.81 -10.59 3.94
N GLU A 249 -13.58 -9.40 4.49
CA GLU A 249 -14.61 -8.47 4.94
C GLU A 249 -14.58 -7.18 4.11
N GLN A 250 -15.74 -6.59 3.90
CA GLN A 250 -15.88 -5.41 3.05
C GLN A 250 -16.60 -4.29 3.80
N HIS A 251 -16.06 -3.07 3.69
CA HIS A 251 -16.61 -1.87 4.31
C HIS A 251 -16.62 -0.71 3.31
N SER A 252 -17.54 0.23 3.52
CA SER A 252 -17.62 1.46 2.72
C SER A 252 -16.68 2.55 3.28
N VAL A 253 -16.32 3.49 2.40
CA VAL A 253 -15.59 4.71 2.82
C VAL A 253 -16.39 5.48 3.88
N ARG A 254 -17.72 5.46 3.77
CA ARG A 254 -18.63 6.05 4.76
C ARG A 254 -18.49 5.42 6.14
N GLU A 255 -18.54 4.08 6.23
CA GLU A 255 -18.37 3.35 7.50
C GLU A 255 -17.02 3.63 8.14
N PHE A 256 -15.96 3.66 7.33
CA PHE A 256 -14.63 4.04 7.81
C PHE A 256 -14.62 5.46 8.39
N CYS A 257 -15.23 6.41 7.68
CA CYS A 257 -15.34 7.80 8.11
C CYS A 257 -16.14 7.94 9.41
N GLU A 258 -17.31 7.32 9.49
CA GLU A 258 -18.16 7.32 10.71
C GLU A 258 -17.41 6.78 11.93
N LEU A 259 -16.71 5.66 11.73
CA LEU A 259 -15.96 5.02 12.80
C LEU A 259 -14.77 5.88 13.26
N ALA A 260 -14.05 6.49 12.33
CA ALA A 260 -12.93 7.38 12.65
C ALA A 260 -13.39 8.61 13.45
N PHE A 261 -14.49 9.25 13.03
CA PHE A 261 -15.06 10.38 13.77
C PHE A 261 -15.61 9.98 15.14
N LYS A 262 -16.21 8.80 15.25
CA LYS A 262 -16.68 8.25 16.53
C LYS A 262 -15.54 8.10 17.55
N TYR A 263 -14.36 7.65 17.10
CA TYR A 263 -13.19 7.50 17.99
C TYR A 263 -12.60 8.83 18.50
N VAL A 264 -12.89 9.94 17.83
CA VAL A 264 -12.54 11.28 18.34
C VAL A 264 -13.72 11.96 19.06
N GLY A 265 -14.81 11.23 19.36
CA GLY A 265 -15.97 11.72 20.12
C GLY A 265 -16.97 12.54 19.32
N ILE A 266 -16.94 12.42 17.99
CA ILE A 266 -17.87 13.09 17.06
C ILE A 266 -18.79 12.07 16.40
N GLU A 267 -20.11 12.22 16.54
CA GLU A 267 -21.09 11.40 15.82
C GLU A 267 -21.59 12.12 14.59
N LEU A 268 -21.40 11.49 13.42
CA LEU A 268 -21.87 12.02 12.15
C LEU A 268 -23.29 11.55 11.84
N ARG A 269 -24.08 12.40 11.19
CA ARG A 269 -25.27 12.07 10.43
C ARG A 269 -25.08 12.54 9.00
N TRP A 270 -25.66 11.84 8.05
CA TRP A 270 -25.52 12.17 6.63
C TRP A 270 -26.76 12.88 6.12
N GLU A 271 -26.53 13.90 5.28
CA GLU A 271 -27.56 14.69 4.60
C GLU A 271 -27.23 14.77 3.12
N GLY A 272 -28.25 14.71 2.25
CA GLY A 272 -28.06 14.71 0.80
C GLY A 272 -27.65 13.34 0.24
N GLU A 273 -27.36 13.30 -1.05
CA GLU A 273 -26.98 12.08 -1.77
C GLU A 273 -25.89 12.38 -2.82
N GLY A 274 -25.02 11.39 -3.10
CA GLY A 274 -23.99 11.45 -4.12
C GLY A 274 -23.04 12.63 -3.93
N ALA A 275 -22.88 13.46 -4.95
CA ALA A 275 -21.98 14.63 -4.90
C ALA A 275 -22.43 15.75 -3.94
N ASN A 276 -23.69 15.73 -3.51
CA ASN A 276 -24.23 16.69 -2.55
C ASN A 276 -24.25 16.17 -1.11
N GLU A 277 -23.69 15.00 -0.87
CA GLU A 277 -23.71 14.37 0.43
C GLU A 277 -22.78 15.08 1.43
N LYS A 278 -23.28 15.22 2.68
CA LYS A 278 -22.57 15.91 3.77
C LYS A 278 -22.65 15.11 5.05
N GLY A 279 -21.52 14.99 5.73
CA GLY A 279 -21.42 14.51 7.09
C GLY A 279 -21.54 15.66 8.09
N VAL A 280 -22.58 15.64 8.90
CA VAL A 280 -22.93 16.69 9.87
C VAL A 280 -22.73 16.16 11.28
N ASP A 281 -22.04 16.90 12.14
CA ASP A 281 -21.95 16.59 13.55
C ASP A 281 -23.34 16.66 14.21
N LYS A 282 -23.80 15.57 14.78
CA LYS A 282 -25.12 15.50 15.44
C LYS A 282 -25.25 16.48 16.59
N LYS A 283 -24.18 16.79 17.29
CA LYS A 283 -24.19 17.65 18.49
C LYS A 283 -24.23 19.14 18.16
N THR A 284 -23.43 19.54 17.17
CA THR A 284 -23.24 20.97 16.87
C THR A 284 -23.98 21.45 15.62
N GLY A 285 -24.41 20.52 14.75
CA GLY A 285 -25.00 20.84 13.45
C GLY A 285 -23.97 21.34 12.42
N ARG A 286 -22.68 21.32 12.73
CA ARG A 286 -21.63 21.73 11.77
C ARG A 286 -21.44 20.68 10.70
N VAL A 287 -21.27 21.11 9.45
CA VAL A 287 -20.86 20.25 8.34
C VAL A 287 -19.35 20.00 8.47
N LEU A 288 -18.95 18.75 8.69
CA LEU A 288 -17.56 18.35 8.89
C LEU A 288 -16.98 17.55 7.71
N VAL A 289 -17.85 16.89 6.92
CA VAL A 289 -17.45 16.14 5.74
C VAL A 289 -18.28 16.59 4.55
N GLU A 290 -17.64 16.81 3.42
CA GLU A 290 -18.31 17.14 2.14
C GLU A 290 -17.75 16.26 1.03
N VAL A 291 -18.63 15.85 0.10
CA VAL A 291 -18.19 15.21 -1.14
C VAL A 291 -17.74 16.28 -2.12
N SER A 292 -16.55 16.08 -2.74
CA SER A 292 -16.05 16.95 -3.80
C SER A 292 -15.81 16.16 -5.09
N PRO A 293 -16.27 16.67 -6.23
CA PRO A 293 -15.99 16.08 -7.54
C PRO A 293 -14.49 15.93 -7.85
N ASP A 294 -13.65 16.81 -7.29
CA ASP A 294 -12.19 16.81 -7.51
C ASP A 294 -11.50 15.52 -7.04
N PHE A 295 -12.18 14.76 -6.18
CA PHE A 295 -11.69 13.46 -5.69
C PHE A 295 -12.31 12.26 -6.41
N TYR A 296 -13.07 12.47 -7.50
CA TYR A 296 -13.51 11.39 -8.38
C TYR A 296 -12.44 11.08 -9.43
N ARG A 297 -12.20 9.80 -9.65
CA ARG A 297 -11.28 9.35 -10.69
C ARG A 297 -11.99 9.29 -12.05
N PRO A 298 -11.26 9.41 -13.18
CA PRO A 298 -11.83 9.21 -14.53
C PRO A 298 -12.51 7.85 -14.68
N THR A 299 -11.92 6.82 -14.06
CA THR A 299 -12.51 5.50 -13.87
C THR A 299 -12.30 5.09 -12.41
N ASP A 300 -13.34 4.64 -11.74
CA ASP A 300 -13.26 4.22 -10.34
C ASP A 300 -13.72 2.78 -10.16
N VAL A 301 -13.02 2.07 -9.29
CA VAL A 301 -13.36 0.70 -8.91
C VAL A 301 -14.33 0.76 -7.73
N VAL A 302 -15.53 0.24 -7.92
CA VAL A 302 -16.61 0.38 -6.92
C VAL A 302 -16.55 -0.71 -5.86
N ASN A 303 -16.10 -1.92 -6.23
CA ASN A 303 -16.24 -3.10 -5.37
C ASN A 303 -14.97 -3.97 -5.42
N LEU A 304 -14.22 -3.96 -4.32
CA LEU A 304 -13.11 -4.88 -4.12
C LEU A 304 -13.36 -5.68 -2.83
N TRP A 305 -13.57 -6.98 -2.99
CA TRP A 305 -13.84 -7.92 -1.91
C TRP A 305 -13.04 -9.21 -2.13
N GLY A 306 -11.99 -9.43 -1.35
CA GLY A 306 -11.08 -10.56 -1.56
C GLY A 306 -11.54 -11.85 -0.88
N ASN A 307 -11.23 -12.98 -1.51
CA ASN A 307 -11.39 -14.31 -0.92
C ASN A 307 -10.02 -14.87 -0.50
N PRO A 308 -9.65 -14.83 0.80
CA PRO A 308 -8.36 -15.30 1.28
C PRO A 308 -8.30 -16.83 1.50
N ALA A 309 -9.26 -17.60 1.03
CA ALA A 309 -9.40 -19.03 1.36
C ALA A 309 -8.16 -19.85 1.02
N LYS A 310 -7.50 -19.56 -0.11
CA LYS A 310 -6.26 -20.23 -0.52
C LYS A 310 -5.11 -19.94 0.46
N ALA A 311 -4.88 -18.68 0.79
CA ALA A 311 -3.83 -18.27 1.74
C ALA A 311 -4.08 -18.87 3.14
N LYS A 312 -5.32 -18.83 3.63
CA LYS A 312 -5.71 -19.46 4.91
C LYS A 312 -5.41 -20.95 4.91
N LYS A 313 -5.81 -21.66 3.86
CA LYS A 313 -5.69 -23.13 3.78
C LYS A 313 -4.26 -23.60 3.58
N GLN A 314 -3.50 -22.97 2.67
CA GLN A 314 -2.19 -23.45 2.27
C GLN A 314 -1.05 -22.88 3.13
N LEU A 315 -1.17 -21.62 3.55
CA LEU A 315 -0.14 -20.93 4.33
C LEU A 315 -0.43 -20.92 5.84
N GLY A 316 -1.64 -21.30 6.26
CA GLY A 316 -2.07 -21.17 7.66
C GLY A 316 -2.22 -19.72 8.13
N TRP A 317 -2.26 -18.78 7.19
CA TRP A 317 -2.35 -17.36 7.50
C TRP A 317 -3.73 -16.97 8.04
N ASN A 318 -3.76 -16.12 9.09
CA ASN A 318 -4.98 -15.56 9.64
C ASN A 318 -5.11 -14.07 9.25
N PRO A 319 -5.99 -13.72 8.29
CA PRO A 319 -6.14 -12.34 7.82
C PRO A 319 -6.84 -11.40 8.81
N GLN A 320 -7.42 -11.93 9.87
CA GLN A 320 -8.24 -11.19 10.83
C GLN A 320 -7.62 -11.17 12.23
N THR A 321 -6.30 -11.13 12.32
CA THR A 321 -5.61 -10.91 13.60
C THR A 321 -5.97 -9.54 14.17
N THR A 322 -6.11 -8.55 13.29
CA THR A 322 -6.60 -7.21 13.61
C THR A 322 -7.94 -6.97 12.91
N SER A 323 -9.00 -6.70 13.67
CA SER A 323 -10.33 -6.39 13.11
C SER A 323 -10.36 -5.00 12.47
N PHE A 324 -11.37 -4.76 11.60
CA PHE A 324 -11.58 -3.44 10.99
C PHE A 324 -11.73 -2.32 12.04
N GLU A 325 -12.48 -2.56 13.10
CA GLU A 325 -12.64 -1.58 14.17
C GLU A 325 -11.34 -1.28 14.90
N GLN A 326 -10.54 -2.32 15.19
CA GLN A 326 -9.23 -2.18 15.81
C GLN A 326 -8.27 -1.40 14.91
N LEU A 327 -8.27 -1.67 13.61
CA LEU A 327 -7.46 -0.96 12.62
C LEU A 327 -7.77 0.54 12.62
N VAL A 328 -9.04 0.91 12.48
CA VAL A 328 -9.45 2.32 12.47
C VAL A 328 -9.08 3.00 13.79
N LYS A 329 -9.28 2.32 14.92
CA LYS A 329 -8.91 2.84 16.24
C LYS A 329 -7.41 3.11 16.34
N LEU A 330 -6.56 2.14 15.96
CA LEU A 330 -5.10 2.29 15.96
C LEU A 330 -4.65 3.49 15.14
N MET A 331 -5.20 3.66 13.94
CA MET A 331 -4.88 4.77 13.06
C MET A 331 -5.29 6.11 13.67
N VAL A 332 -6.50 6.21 14.23
CA VAL A 332 -7.01 7.44 14.85
C VAL A 332 -6.21 7.80 16.10
N GLU A 333 -5.91 6.83 16.98
CA GLU A 333 -5.12 7.08 18.20
C GLU A 333 -3.71 7.60 17.87
N SER A 334 -3.07 7.01 16.87
CA SER A 334 -1.77 7.48 16.36
C SER A 334 -1.86 8.90 15.80
N ASP A 335 -2.88 9.20 15.01
CA ASP A 335 -3.05 10.53 14.41
C ASP A 335 -3.45 11.58 15.43
N MET A 336 -4.21 11.24 16.46
CA MET A 336 -4.48 12.13 17.58
C MET A 336 -3.20 12.57 18.31
N GLN A 337 -2.27 11.65 18.53
CA GLN A 337 -0.96 11.94 19.12
C GLN A 337 -0.11 12.81 18.19
N LYS A 338 -0.04 12.46 16.90
CA LYS A 338 0.70 13.21 15.88
C LYS A 338 0.21 14.65 15.78
N VAL A 339 -1.11 14.83 15.67
CA VAL A 339 -1.74 16.14 15.54
C VAL A 339 -1.58 16.98 16.82
N ALA A 340 -1.53 16.37 18.01
CA ALA A 340 -1.33 17.09 19.26
C ALA A 340 0.01 17.86 19.30
N VAL A 341 1.05 17.35 18.64
CA VAL A 341 2.38 17.98 18.58
C VAL A 341 2.58 18.87 17.35
N GLU A 342 1.64 18.88 16.39
CA GLU A 342 1.67 19.80 15.25
C GLU A 342 1.61 21.26 15.77
N ARG A 343 2.58 22.10 15.43
CA ARG A 343 2.56 23.52 15.75
C ARG A 343 1.48 24.25 14.93
N ALA A 344 0.88 25.27 15.50
CA ALA A 344 -0.03 26.14 14.77
C ALA A 344 0.72 26.76 13.58
N GLY A 345 0.30 26.45 12.35
CA GLY A 345 0.93 26.90 11.10
C GLY A 345 1.77 25.86 10.36
N GLU A 346 2.08 24.69 10.95
CA GLU A 346 2.71 23.55 10.25
C GLU A 346 1.70 22.69 9.48
N HIS A 347 0.57 23.27 9.07
CA HIS A 347 -0.31 22.60 8.11
C HIS A 347 0.43 22.48 6.78
N VAL A 348 0.99 21.32 6.52
CA VAL A 348 1.23 20.90 5.13
C VAL A 348 -0.15 20.90 4.50
N LYS A 349 -0.50 21.98 3.82
CA LYS A 349 -1.62 22.00 2.90
C LYS A 349 -1.31 20.98 1.81
N LEU A 350 -1.74 19.73 2.01
CA LEU A 350 -1.87 18.74 0.94
C LEU A 350 -3.07 19.17 0.07
N ASN A 351 -2.95 20.33 -0.54
CA ASN A 351 -3.89 20.83 -1.51
C ASN A 351 -3.32 20.53 -2.89
N LEU A 352 -4.08 19.87 -3.73
CA LEU A 352 -3.72 19.63 -5.13
C LEU A 352 -3.34 20.98 -5.81
N GLU A 353 -3.97 22.08 -5.41
CA GLU A 353 -3.64 23.44 -5.83
C GLU A 353 -2.18 23.82 -5.54
N GLU A 354 -1.61 23.41 -4.42
CA GLU A 354 -0.21 23.71 -4.08
C GLU A 354 0.78 22.90 -4.91
N TYR A 355 0.42 21.70 -5.34
CA TYR A 355 1.21 20.91 -6.29
C TYR A 355 1.12 21.50 -7.71
N LEU A 356 -0.06 22.02 -8.09
CA LEU A 356 -0.28 22.72 -9.35
C LEU A 356 0.44 24.06 -9.41
N GLU A 357 0.35 24.88 -8.33
CA GLU A 357 1.05 26.18 -8.23
C GLU A 357 2.57 26.04 -8.18
N LYS A 358 3.11 24.99 -7.55
CA LYS A 358 4.57 24.73 -7.50
C LYS A 358 5.11 24.07 -8.77
N GLY A 359 4.27 23.78 -9.77
CA GLY A 359 4.70 23.17 -11.04
C GLY A 359 5.23 21.73 -10.87
N ILE A 360 4.92 21.09 -9.75
CA ILE A 360 5.27 19.69 -9.47
C ILE A 360 4.30 18.74 -10.17
N VAL A 361 3.12 19.26 -10.48
CA VAL A 361 2.10 18.62 -11.33
C VAL A 361 1.61 19.74 -12.27
N LYS A 362 1.69 19.51 -13.59
CA LYS A 362 1.10 20.39 -14.62
C LYS A 362 -0.21 19.80 -15.05
#